data_794502c7422f89c32380e8c8050777c2
#
_entry.id   794502c7422f89c32380e8c8050777c2
#
_cell.length_a   1.000
_cell.length_b   1.000
_cell.length_c   1.000
_cell.angle_alpha   90.00
_cell.angle_beta   90.00
_cell.angle_gamma   90.00
#
_symmetry.space_group_name_H-M   'P 1'
#
loop_
_entity.id
_entity.type
_entity.pdbx_description
1 polymer ?
#
loop_
_entity_poly.entity_id
_entity_poly.type
_entity_poly.pdbx_seq_one_letter_code
_entity_poly.pdbx_strand_id
1 'polypeptide(L)'
;MPKILFVASEAHPLVKTGGLGDVAGSLPVALQSLGADVRLLLPAYRDAVMRAGKLKTVASLPVAGLEAPVKILEGRLPGTALIVWLADFPPAYDRPGNPYLDPHGQPWPDNAMRFALLAHVATALALGRSRIQWRPDVVHGHDWQTGLVPVLLAQEKKRPATVFTIHNLAYQGLFPRQTFAALALPPALWTPEALEFHDQLSFMKAGLVFADQLTTVSPTYAREIQTPEFGDGLDGLLRHRAARLSGILNGIDD
;
A
#
# COMPACT_ATOMS: atom_id res chain seq x y z
N MET A 1 15.67 17.31 3.40
CA MET A 1 15.46 15.88 3.63
C MET A 1 14.08 15.50 3.14
N PRO A 2 13.92 14.57 2.21
CA PRO A 2 12.61 14.15 1.75
C PRO A 2 11.85 13.43 2.86
N LYS A 3 10.55 13.71 2.96
CA LYS A 3 9.63 13.02 3.86
C LYS A 3 8.87 11.96 3.08
N ILE A 4 8.94 10.72 3.54
CA ILE A 4 8.38 9.58 2.81
C ILE A 4 7.35 8.86 3.69
N LEU A 5 6.11 8.77 3.23
CA LEU A 5 5.12 7.85 3.78
C LEU A 5 5.23 6.53 3.02
N PHE A 6 5.81 5.53 3.66
CA PHE A 6 5.95 4.19 3.12
C PHE A 6 4.72 3.37 3.54
N VAL A 7 3.93 2.91 2.59
CA VAL A 7 2.66 2.22 2.84
C VAL A 7 2.75 0.78 2.35
N ALA A 8 2.57 -0.16 3.26
CA ALA A 8 2.62 -1.58 2.94
C ALA A 8 1.56 -2.37 3.71
N SER A 9 1.28 -3.57 3.26
CA SER A 9 0.39 -4.51 3.97
C SER A 9 1.10 -5.36 5.00
N GLU A 10 2.41 -5.47 4.92
CA GLU A 10 3.26 -6.23 5.83
C GLU A 10 4.64 -5.59 5.96
N ALA A 11 5.33 -5.84 7.07
CA ALA A 11 6.73 -5.47 7.30
C ALA A 11 7.32 -6.32 8.43
N HIS A 12 8.44 -7.01 8.17
CA HIS A 12 9.20 -7.75 9.18
C HIS A 12 9.79 -6.76 10.20
N PRO A 13 9.83 -7.05 11.52
CA PRO A 13 9.37 -8.27 12.18
C PRO A 13 7.90 -8.21 12.65
N LEU A 14 7.15 -7.18 12.31
CA LEU A 14 5.76 -7.00 12.80
C LEU A 14 4.81 -8.05 12.22
N VAL A 15 4.84 -8.19 10.91
CA VAL A 15 4.04 -9.20 10.17
C VAL A 15 4.74 -9.49 8.85
N LYS A 16 4.78 -10.77 8.45
CA LYS A 16 5.41 -11.21 7.21
C LYS A 16 4.71 -12.45 6.66
N THR A 17 4.42 -12.43 5.36
CA THR A 17 3.94 -13.60 4.61
C THR A 17 4.84 -13.92 3.41
N GLY A 18 5.54 -12.92 2.87
CA GLY A 18 6.40 -13.05 1.70
C GLY A 18 7.54 -12.03 1.67
N GLY A 19 8.18 -11.90 0.50
CA GLY A 19 9.33 -11.01 0.29
C GLY A 19 9.02 -9.52 0.45
N LEU A 20 7.74 -9.12 0.26
CA LEU A 20 7.31 -7.75 0.55
C LEU A 20 7.60 -7.38 2.01
N GLY A 21 7.35 -8.31 2.95
CA GLY A 21 7.59 -8.08 4.37
C GLY A 21 9.07 -7.76 4.68
N ASP A 22 10.01 -8.41 4.01
CA ASP A 22 11.45 -8.14 4.17
C ASP A 22 11.80 -6.75 3.65
N VAL A 23 11.38 -6.42 2.44
CA VAL A 23 11.63 -5.10 1.85
C VAL A 23 11.00 -3.98 2.68
N ALA A 24 9.76 -4.16 3.13
CA ALA A 24 9.08 -3.14 3.94
C ALA A 24 9.64 -3.04 5.37
N GLY A 25 10.36 -4.05 5.85
CA GLY A 25 11.10 -4.00 7.11
C GLY A 25 12.48 -3.33 6.98
N SER A 26 13.14 -3.44 5.82
CA SER A 26 14.54 -3.01 5.63
C SER A 26 14.66 -1.70 4.84
N LEU A 27 13.97 -1.54 3.71
CA LEU A 27 14.11 -0.36 2.84
C LEU A 27 13.80 0.98 3.56
N PRO A 28 12.73 1.11 4.37
CA PRO A 28 12.47 2.35 5.10
C PRO A 28 13.62 2.72 6.06
N VAL A 29 14.24 1.72 6.69
CA VAL A 29 15.40 1.91 7.59
C VAL A 29 16.62 2.38 6.79
N ALA A 30 16.89 1.75 5.64
CA ALA A 30 17.98 2.16 4.75
C ALA A 30 17.77 3.59 4.21
N LEU A 31 16.57 3.95 3.80
CA LEU A 31 16.24 5.31 3.38
C LEU A 31 16.44 6.33 4.52
N GLN A 32 16.10 5.95 5.75
CA GLN A 32 16.33 6.79 6.93
C GLN A 32 17.83 6.98 7.18
N SER A 33 18.67 5.95 7.02
CA SER A 33 20.13 6.07 7.16
C SER A 33 20.76 6.98 6.09
N LEU A 34 20.11 7.09 4.93
CA LEU A 34 20.49 8.03 3.86
C LEU A 34 19.93 9.45 4.06
N GLY A 35 19.28 9.71 5.20
CA GLY A 35 18.81 11.02 5.60
C GLY A 35 17.37 11.36 5.23
N ALA A 36 16.56 10.40 4.78
CA ALA A 36 15.12 10.63 4.60
C ALA A 36 14.38 10.59 5.96
N ASP A 37 13.33 11.40 6.14
CA ASP A 37 12.38 11.24 7.25
C ASP A 37 11.25 10.31 6.82
N VAL A 38 11.36 9.03 7.20
CA VAL A 38 10.45 7.97 6.76
C VAL A 38 9.47 7.61 7.87
N ARG A 39 8.21 7.45 7.51
CA ARG A 39 7.16 6.86 8.34
C ARG A 39 6.59 5.63 7.63
N LEU A 40 6.58 4.49 8.31
CA LEU A 40 5.99 3.25 7.81
C LEU A 40 4.53 3.15 8.26
N LEU A 41 3.60 3.04 7.33
CA LEU A 41 2.17 2.82 7.61
C LEU A 41 1.77 1.39 7.28
N LEU A 42 1.19 0.71 8.26
CA LEU A 42 0.66 -0.65 8.17
C LEU A 42 -0.76 -0.72 8.74
N PRO A 43 -1.56 -1.72 8.38
CA PRO A 43 -2.74 -2.09 9.15
C PRO A 43 -2.36 -2.58 10.56
N ALA A 44 -3.19 -2.27 11.56
CA ALA A 44 -3.00 -2.71 12.93
C ALA A 44 -3.47 -4.17 13.12
N TYR A 45 -2.83 -5.10 12.39
CA TYR A 45 -3.10 -6.51 12.61
C TYR A 45 -2.76 -6.92 14.04
N ARG A 46 -3.47 -7.92 14.58
CA ARG A 46 -3.26 -8.42 15.94
C ARG A 46 -1.78 -8.65 16.26
N ASP A 47 -1.08 -9.38 15.40
CA ASP A 47 0.34 -9.70 15.58
C ASP A 47 1.22 -8.45 15.51
N ALA A 48 0.91 -7.52 14.59
CA ALA A 48 1.67 -6.29 14.44
C ALA A 48 1.57 -5.41 15.69
N VAL A 49 0.36 -5.30 16.26
CA VAL A 49 0.13 -4.55 17.51
C VAL A 49 0.90 -5.18 18.68
N MET A 50 0.87 -6.52 18.82
CA MET A 50 1.59 -7.22 19.87
C MET A 50 3.11 -7.04 19.76
N ARG A 51 3.66 -7.12 18.54
CA ARG A 51 5.12 -7.03 18.30
C ARG A 51 5.66 -5.61 18.31
N ALA A 52 4.83 -4.61 18.00
CA ALA A 52 5.24 -3.20 18.01
C ALA A 52 5.56 -2.65 19.42
N GLY A 53 5.17 -3.37 20.48
CA GLY A 53 5.46 -2.97 21.86
C GLY A 53 4.63 -1.76 22.30
N LYS A 54 5.28 -0.72 22.83
CA LYS A 54 4.59 0.49 23.30
C LYS A 54 4.03 1.29 22.13
N LEU A 55 2.71 1.44 22.10
CA LEU A 55 1.98 2.22 21.12
C LEU A 55 1.26 3.39 21.81
N LYS A 56 1.18 4.54 21.13
CA LYS A 56 0.36 5.68 21.53
C LYS A 56 -0.56 6.11 20.40
N THR A 57 -1.79 6.47 20.70
CA THR A 57 -2.69 7.07 19.71
C THR A 57 -2.22 8.49 19.41
N VAL A 58 -1.90 8.78 18.15
CA VAL A 58 -1.43 10.10 17.69
C VAL A 58 -2.44 10.83 16.84
N ALA A 59 -3.42 10.12 16.28
CA ALA A 59 -4.53 10.71 15.54
C ALA A 59 -5.76 9.78 15.56
N SER A 60 -6.89 10.37 15.19
CA SER A 60 -8.16 9.68 14.97
C SER A 60 -8.76 10.28 13.70
N LEU A 61 -8.97 9.44 12.68
CA LEU A 61 -9.37 9.83 11.34
C LEU A 61 -10.80 9.34 11.05
N PRO A 62 -11.76 10.24 10.85
CA PRO A 62 -13.06 9.83 10.34
C PRO A 62 -12.89 9.35 8.88
N VAL A 63 -13.45 8.20 8.56
CA VAL A 63 -13.51 7.65 7.22
C VAL A 63 -14.98 7.47 6.85
N ALA A 64 -15.38 7.99 5.70
CA ALA A 64 -16.77 7.91 5.26
C ALA A 64 -17.24 6.44 5.19
N GLY A 65 -18.46 6.18 5.67
CA GLY A 65 -19.04 4.84 5.71
C GLY A 65 -18.64 3.98 6.91
N LEU A 66 -17.76 4.47 7.80
CA LEU A 66 -17.44 3.78 9.05
C LEU A 66 -18.19 4.40 10.23
N GLU A 67 -18.66 3.55 11.14
CA GLU A 67 -19.35 3.96 12.38
C GLU A 67 -18.38 4.58 13.40
N ALA A 68 -17.11 4.22 13.35
CA ALA A 68 -16.07 4.71 14.26
C ALA A 68 -14.84 5.20 13.49
N PRO A 69 -14.11 6.19 14.01
CA PRO A 69 -12.90 6.66 13.36
C PRO A 69 -11.77 5.63 13.45
N VAL A 70 -10.89 5.62 12.43
CA VAL A 70 -9.65 4.86 12.45
C VAL A 70 -8.63 5.59 13.34
N LYS A 71 -8.10 4.91 14.35
CA LYS A 71 -7.00 5.45 15.16
C LYS A 71 -5.67 5.22 14.47
N ILE A 72 -4.76 6.15 14.63
CA ILE A 72 -3.36 5.98 14.22
C ILE A 72 -2.55 5.74 15.49
N LEU A 73 -2.03 4.54 15.60
CA LEU A 73 -1.15 4.14 16.69
C LEU A 73 0.30 4.31 16.23
N GLU A 74 1.07 5.09 16.97
CA GLU A 74 2.49 5.32 16.71
C GLU A 74 3.35 4.48 17.63
N GLY A 75 4.31 3.78 17.04
CA GLY A 75 5.37 3.05 17.71
C GLY A 75 6.66 3.10 16.93
N ARG A 76 7.53 2.13 17.15
CA ARG A 76 8.78 1.96 16.39
C ARG A 76 8.85 0.55 15.82
N LEU A 77 9.49 0.42 14.67
CA LEU A 77 9.85 -0.89 14.16
C LEU A 77 10.88 -1.53 15.12
N PRO A 78 10.61 -2.74 15.64
CA PRO A 78 11.50 -3.39 16.61
C PRO A 78 12.96 -3.41 16.16
N GLY A 79 13.88 -3.07 17.08
CA GLY A 79 15.30 -3.02 16.80
C GLY A 79 15.78 -1.79 16.01
N THR A 80 14.89 -0.84 15.67
CA THR A 80 15.24 0.33 14.84
C THR A 80 14.72 1.65 15.44
N ALA A 81 15.13 2.76 14.85
CA ALA A 81 14.59 4.09 15.14
C ALA A 81 13.38 4.46 14.27
N LEU A 82 13.02 3.62 13.29
CA LEU A 82 11.96 3.90 12.31
C LEU A 82 10.60 4.02 13.02
N ILE A 83 9.91 5.13 12.76
CA ILE A 83 8.56 5.34 13.26
C ILE A 83 7.58 4.52 12.43
N VAL A 84 6.75 3.74 13.11
CA VAL A 84 5.65 2.98 12.52
C VAL A 84 4.32 3.58 12.95
N TRP A 85 3.44 3.76 12.01
CA TRP A 85 2.03 4.06 12.21
C TRP A 85 1.20 2.84 11.88
N LEU A 86 0.35 2.43 12.81
CA LEU A 86 -0.60 1.35 12.59
C LEU A 86 -2.00 1.94 12.47
N ALA A 87 -2.67 1.65 11.35
CA ALA A 87 -4.06 2.02 11.11
C ALA A 87 -4.96 1.08 11.91
N ASP A 88 -5.46 1.54 13.06
CA ASP A 88 -6.22 0.73 14.01
C ASP A 88 -7.72 0.88 13.78
N PHE A 89 -8.29 -0.16 13.21
CA PHE A 89 -9.73 -0.39 13.08
C PHE A 89 -10.01 -1.87 13.31
N PRO A 90 -10.30 -2.29 14.56
CA PRO A 90 -10.42 -3.70 14.94
C PRO A 90 -11.33 -4.53 14.04
N PRO A 91 -12.51 -4.03 13.59
CA PRO A 91 -13.37 -4.82 12.70
C PRO A 91 -12.68 -5.27 11.40
N ALA A 92 -11.71 -4.50 10.90
CA ALA A 92 -10.97 -4.83 9.68
C ALA A 92 -9.69 -5.64 9.95
N TYR A 93 -8.99 -5.38 11.06
CA TYR A 93 -7.60 -5.82 11.20
C TYR A 93 -7.30 -6.70 12.41
N ASP A 94 -8.08 -6.62 13.50
CA ASP A 94 -7.91 -7.49 14.68
C ASP A 94 -8.59 -8.84 14.46
N ARG A 95 -7.99 -9.67 13.61
CA ARG A 95 -8.53 -10.97 13.20
C ARG A 95 -7.48 -12.07 13.32
N PRO A 96 -7.88 -13.34 13.56
CA PRO A 96 -6.98 -14.48 13.46
C PRO A 96 -6.61 -14.75 12.00
N GLY A 97 -5.56 -15.56 11.76
CA GLY A 97 -5.08 -15.85 10.40
C GLY A 97 -3.92 -14.94 10.00
N ASN A 98 -3.71 -14.77 8.70
CA ASN A 98 -2.68 -13.87 8.20
C ASN A 98 -3.31 -12.59 7.60
N PRO A 99 -2.50 -11.63 7.12
CA PRO A 99 -3.02 -10.39 6.51
C PRO A 99 -4.09 -10.58 5.42
N TYR A 100 -4.07 -11.69 4.70
CA TYR A 100 -4.86 -11.91 3.48
C TYR A 100 -5.89 -13.04 3.60
N LEU A 101 -5.58 -14.03 4.45
CA LEU A 101 -6.32 -15.29 4.56
C LEU A 101 -6.87 -15.48 5.98
N ASP A 102 -8.03 -16.09 6.06
CA ASP A 102 -8.64 -16.54 7.29
C ASP A 102 -7.91 -17.77 7.87
N PRO A 103 -8.27 -18.28 9.06
CA PRO A 103 -7.67 -19.48 9.64
C PRO A 103 -7.87 -20.76 8.83
N HIS A 104 -8.78 -20.76 7.86
CA HIS A 104 -9.03 -21.88 6.95
C HIS A 104 -8.24 -21.76 5.64
N GLY A 105 -7.40 -20.73 5.50
CA GLY A 105 -6.60 -20.47 4.30
C GLY A 105 -7.40 -19.86 3.14
N GLN A 106 -8.63 -19.35 3.39
CA GLN A 106 -9.43 -18.69 2.38
C GLN A 106 -9.21 -17.17 2.43
N PRO A 107 -9.18 -16.49 1.26
CA PRO A 107 -9.13 -15.04 1.25
C PRO A 107 -10.28 -14.42 2.06
N TRP A 108 -9.96 -13.43 2.89
CA TRP A 108 -11.00 -12.67 3.56
C TRP A 108 -11.94 -12.04 2.53
N PRO A 109 -13.27 -12.24 2.61
CA PRO A 109 -14.22 -11.77 1.60
C PRO A 109 -14.28 -10.24 1.50
N ASP A 110 -13.87 -9.54 2.53
CA ASP A 110 -13.81 -8.09 2.63
C ASP A 110 -12.41 -7.49 2.40
N ASN A 111 -11.47 -8.24 1.82
CA ASN A 111 -10.11 -7.74 1.54
C ASN A 111 -10.11 -6.43 0.76
N ALA A 112 -11.01 -6.26 -0.21
CA ALA A 112 -11.14 -5.01 -0.94
C ALA A 112 -11.43 -3.82 -0.02
N MET A 113 -12.39 -3.98 0.89
CA MET A 113 -12.75 -2.93 1.87
C MET A 113 -11.62 -2.65 2.84
N ARG A 114 -10.94 -3.68 3.32
CA ARG A 114 -9.81 -3.58 4.26
C ARG A 114 -8.65 -2.79 3.67
N PHE A 115 -8.26 -3.09 2.42
CA PHE A 115 -7.15 -2.39 1.77
C PHE A 115 -7.57 -1.05 1.16
N ALA A 116 -8.82 -0.86 0.79
CA ALA A 116 -9.36 0.47 0.51
C ALA A 116 -9.30 1.37 1.76
N LEU A 117 -9.60 0.82 2.95
CA LEU A 117 -9.47 1.54 4.22
C LEU A 117 -8.01 1.99 4.46
N LEU A 118 -7.04 1.11 4.24
CA LEU A 118 -5.62 1.49 4.32
C LEU A 118 -5.28 2.64 3.36
N ALA A 119 -5.80 2.58 2.13
CA ALA A 119 -5.57 3.62 1.13
C ALA A 119 -6.22 4.97 1.53
N HIS A 120 -7.42 4.95 2.10
CA HIS A 120 -8.06 6.16 2.64
C HIS A 120 -7.27 6.78 3.79
N VAL A 121 -6.77 5.94 4.71
CA VAL A 121 -5.93 6.39 5.83
C VAL A 121 -4.63 7.00 5.31
N ALA A 122 -3.93 6.31 4.40
CA ALA A 122 -2.69 6.81 3.78
C ALA A 122 -2.91 8.17 3.09
N THR A 123 -4.00 8.28 2.32
CA THR A 123 -4.38 9.52 1.63
C THR A 123 -4.68 10.66 2.62
N ALA A 124 -5.43 10.39 3.68
CA ALA A 124 -5.75 11.39 4.70
C ALA A 124 -4.49 11.90 5.41
N LEU A 125 -3.56 11.00 5.75
CA LEU A 125 -2.26 11.36 6.34
C LEU A 125 -1.42 12.18 5.36
N ALA A 126 -1.33 11.76 4.11
CA ALA A 126 -0.56 12.42 3.06
C ALA A 126 -1.05 13.85 2.77
N LEU A 127 -2.35 14.07 2.82
CA LEU A 127 -2.97 15.38 2.60
C LEU A 127 -3.02 16.25 3.87
N GLY A 128 -2.53 15.73 5.00
CA GLY A 128 -2.56 16.43 6.29
C GLY A 128 -3.98 16.65 6.84
N ARG A 129 -4.89 15.72 6.53
CA ARG A 129 -6.26 15.68 7.09
C ARG A 129 -6.30 15.06 8.49
N SER A 130 -5.14 14.90 9.12
CA SER A 130 -4.98 14.48 10.51
C SER A 130 -4.45 15.65 11.36
N ARG A 131 -4.41 15.47 12.69
CA ARG A 131 -3.80 16.44 13.61
C ARG A 131 -2.27 16.31 13.68
N ILE A 132 -1.67 15.36 12.95
CA ILE A 132 -0.23 15.12 12.92
C ILE A 132 0.43 16.24 12.11
N GLN A 133 1.42 16.94 12.70
CA GLN A 133 2.16 18.03 12.08
C GLN A 133 3.29 17.54 11.16
N TRP A 134 3.03 16.47 10.41
CA TRP A 134 3.96 15.88 9.46
C TRP A 134 3.24 15.56 8.15
N ARG A 135 3.86 15.91 7.03
CA ARG A 135 3.33 15.65 5.69
C ARG A 135 4.43 15.09 4.82
N PRO A 136 4.19 14.05 4.04
CA PRO A 136 5.18 13.50 3.13
C PRO A 136 5.32 14.37 1.87
N ASP A 137 6.53 14.35 1.30
CA ASP A 137 6.81 14.81 -0.06
C ASP A 137 6.51 13.69 -1.07
N VAL A 138 6.65 12.43 -0.63
CA VAL A 138 6.43 11.22 -1.42
C VAL A 138 5.59 10.21 -0.63
N VAL A 139 4.62 9.58 -1.29
CA VAL A 139 3.94 8.39 -0.78
C VAL A 139 4.39 7.20 -1.62
N HIS A 140 4.96 6.19 -0.96
CA HIS A 140 5.48 4.99 -1.59
C HIS A 140 4.60 3.80 -1.23
N GLY A 141 3.77 3.37 -2.16
CA GLY A 141 2.88 2.22 -2.03
C GLY A 141 3.48 0.94 -2.60
N HIS A 142 3.09 -0.21 -2.05
CA HIS A 142 3.64 -1.51 -2.39
C HIS A 142 2.54 -2.54 -2.67
N ASP A 143 2.59 -3.15 -3.84
CA ASP A 143 1.67 -4.16 -4.36
C ASP A 143 0.20 -3.74 -4.36
N TRP A 144 -0.67 -4.64 -4.80
CA TRP A 144 -2.09 -4.38 -5.00
C TRP A 144 -2.79 -3.83 -3.76
N GLN A 145 -2.36 -4.21 -2.56
CA GLN A 145 -2.97 -3.77 -1.30
C GLN A 145 -2.91 -2.25 -1.12
N THR A 146 -1.99 -1.59 -1.78
CA THR A 146 -1.85 -0.13 -1.74
C THR A 146 -2.22 0.56 -3.06
N GLY A 147 -2.71 -0.19 -4.04
CA GLY A 147 -2.97 0.29 -5.39
C GLY A 147 -3.97 1.44 -5.50
N LEU A 148 -4.91 1.55 -4.54
CA LEU A 148 -5.84 2.69 -4.50
C LEU A 148 -5.22 3.99 -3.96
N VAL A 149 -4.05 3.96 -3.33
CA VAL A 149 -3.41 5.18 -2.79
C VAL A 149 -3.10 6.19 -3.89
N PRO A 150 -2.43 5.83 -4.99
CA PRO A 150 -2.20 6.76 -6.10
C PRO A 150 -3.50 7.28 -6.72
N VAL A 151 -4.53 6.44 -6.82
CA VAL A 151 -5.85 6.82 -7.36
C VAL A 151 -6.47 7.93 -6.54
N LEU A 152 -6.58 7.73 -5.22
CA LEU A 152 -7.20 8.68 -4.30
C LEU A 152 -6.41 10.00 -4.27
N LEU A 153 -5.08 9.93 -4.29
CA LEU A 153 -4.23 11.12 -4.35
C LEU A 153 -4.36 11.85 -5.69
N ALA A 154 -4.53 11.15 -6.81
CA ALA A 154 -4.70 11.76 -8.13
C ALA A 154 -5.98 12.60 -8.27
N GLN A 155 -6.98 12.41 -7.39
CA GLN A 155 -8.17 13.27 -7.33
C GLN A 155 -7.90 14.65 -6.70
N GLU A 156 -6.70 14.87 -6.14
CA GLU A 156 -6.36 16.07 -5.40
C GLU A 156 -5.42 16.98 -6.20
N LYS A 157 -5.73 18.27 -6.26
CA LYS A 157 -4.90 19.25 -6.98
C LYS A 157 -3.52 19.46 -6.35
N LYS A 158 -3.44 19.37 -5.02
CA LYS A 158 -2.19 19.50 -4.24
C LYS A 158 -1.96 18.20 -3.48
N ARG A 159 -1.03 17.40 -3.94
CA ARG A 159 -0.70 16.10 -3.37
C ARG A 159 0.81 15.85 -3.40
N PRO A 160 1.34 14.99 -2.54
CA PRO A 160 2.70 14.48 -2.69
C PRO A 160 2.87 13.68 -3.98
N ALA A 161 4.11 13.51 -4.42
CA ALA A 161 4.44 12.55 -5.46
C ALA A 161 4.17 11.12 -5.00
N THR A 162 3.90 10.22 -5.96
CA THR A 162 3.61 8.82 -5.68
C THR A 162 4.60 7.89 -6.37
N VAL A 163 5.13 6.93 -5.61
CA VAL A 163 5.90 5.79 -6.12
C VAL A 163 5.10 4.53 -5.83
N PHE A 164 5.03 3.61 -6.78
CA PHE A 164 4.35 2.34 -6.61
C PHE A 164 5.28 1.19 -7.00
N THR A 165 5.54 0.27 -6.06
CA THR A 165 6.42 -0.88 -6.27
C THR A 165 5.63 -2.14 -6.50
N ILE A 166 5.97 -2.86 -7.56
CA ILE A 166 5.48 -4.19 -7.89
C ILE A 166 6.47 -5.21 -7.35
N HIS A 167 6.05 -6.02 -6.36
CA HIS A 167 6.85 -7.15 -5.88
C HIS A 167 6.48 -8.44 -6.62
N ASN A 168 5.18 -8.65 -6.85
CA ASN A 168 4.68 -9.78 -7.63
C ASN A 168 3.42 -9.39 -8.41
N LEU A 169 3.54 -9.27 -9.73
CA LEU A 169 2.46 -8.84 -10.61
C LEU A 169 1.31 -9.85 -10.70
N ALA A 170 1.56 -11.14 -10.42
CA ALA A 170 0.52 -12.18 -10.45
C ALA A 170 -0.59 -11.94 -9.41
N TYR A 171 -0.27 -11.23 -8.31
CA TYR A 171 -1.26 -10.83 -7.32
C TYR A 171 -1.85 -9.47 -7.66
N GLN A 172 -3.01 -9.46 -8.32
CA GLN A 172 -3.58 -8.25 -8.89
C GLN A 172 -4.64 -7.56 -8.03
N GLY A 173 -5.13 -8.23 -6.96
CA GLY A 173 -6.25 -7.69 -6.18
C GLY A 173 -7.47 -7.46 -7.06
N LEU A 174 -7.95 -8.55 -7.69
CA LEU A 174 -9.13 -8.54 -8.56
C LEU A 174 -10.38 -8.75 -7.75
N PHE A 175 -11.35 -7.88 -7.97
CA PHE A 175 -12.63 -7.92 -7.25
C PHE A 175 -13.80 -7.74 -8.22
N PRO A 176 -14.99 -8.32 -7.92
CA PRO A 176 -16.16 -8.15 -8.75
C PRO A 176 -16.57 -6.68 -8.92
N ARG A 177 -17.22 -6.35 -10.03
CA ARG A 177 -17.74 -5.00 -10.33
C ARG A 177 -18.54 -4.39 -9.18
N GLN A 178 -19.33 -5.20 -8.47
CA GLN A 178 -20.13 -4.74 -7.33
C GLN A 178 -19.25 -4.13 -6.21
N THR A 179 -18.02 -4.61 -6.05
CA THR A 179 -17.06 -4.07 -5.10
C THR A 179 -16.68 -2.63 -5.43
N PHE A 180 -16.55 -2.28 -6.72
CA PHE A 180 -16.27 -0.90 -7.12
C PHE A 180 -17.35 0.07 -6.61
N ALA A 181 -18.63 -0.29 -6.77
CA ALA A 181 -19.74 0.51 -6.26
C ALA A 181 -19.76 0.58 -4.72
N ALA A 182 -19.45 -0.55 -4.05
CA ALA A 182 -19.39 -0.63 -2.58
C ALA A 182 -18.27 0.23 -1.99
N LEU A 183 -17.16 0.41 -2.72
CA LEU A 183 -16.05 1.28 -2.32
C LEU A 183 -16.33 2.78 -2.56
N ALA A 184 -17.48 3.13 -3.11
CA ALA A 184 -17.88 4.50 -3.44
C ALA A 184 -16.83 5.27 -4.25
N LEU A 185 -16.11 4.58 -5.12
CA LEU A 185 -15.13 5.21 -6.02
C LEU A 185 -15.85 6.03 -7.11
N PRO A 186 -15.26 7.14 -7.58
CA PRO A 186 -15.85 7.95 -8.63
C PRO A 186 -16.24 7.11 -9.86
N PRO A 187 -17.48 7.16 -10.35
CA PRO A 187 -17.93 6.34 -11.48
C PRO A 187 -17.06 6.47 -12.75
N ALA A 188 -16.48 7.66 -12.97
CA ALA A 188 -15.56 7.92 -14.07
C ALA A 188 -14.28 7.06 -14.06
N LEU A 189 -13.96 6.42 -12.93
CA LEU A 189 -12.82 5.52 -12.81
C LEU A 189 -13.14 4.07 -13.25
N TRP A 190 -14.40 3.75 -13.54
CA TRP A 190 -14.78 2.44 -14.10
C TRP A 190 -14.62 2.44 -15.61
N THR A 191 -13.40 2.45 -16.09
CA THR A 191 -13.06 2.37 -17.52
C THR A 191 -11.83 1.48 -17.73
N PRO A 192 -11.65 0.90 -18.94
CA PRO A 192 -10.46 0.12 -19.29
C PRO A 192 -9.15 0.92 -19.17
N GLU A 193 -9.20 2.23 -19.26
CA GLU A 193 -8.03 3.12 -19.09
C GLU A 193 -7.69 3.37 -17.62
N ALA A 194 -8.61 3.04 -16.70
CA ALA A 194 -8.42 3.29 -15.27
C ALA A 194 -8.44 1.99 -14.44
N LEU A 195 -9.55 1.67 -13.75
CA LEU A 195 -9.57 0.60 -12.74
C LEU A 195 -10.23 -0.69 -13.23
N GLU A 196 -11.02 -0.64 -14.29
CA GLU A 196 -11.66 -1.83 -14.87
C GLU A 196 -10.59 -2.71 -15.56
N PHE A 197 -10.65 -4.02 -15.30
CA PHE A 197 -9.79 -5.03 -15.92
C PHE A 197 -10.58 -6.33 -16.11
N HIS A 198 -10.96 -6.62 -17.37
CA HIS A 198 -11.76 -7.79 -17.73
C HIS A 198 -13.05 -7.91 -16.87
N ASP A 199 -13.82 -6.82 -16.81
CA ASP A 199 -15.06 -6.68 -16.01
C ASP A 199 -14.86 -6.85 -14.50
N GLN A 200 -13.63 -6.69 -14.02
CA GLN A 200 -13.26 -6.70 -12.61
C GLN A 200 -12.59 -5.39 -12.21
N LEU A 201 -12.66 -5.06 -10.93
CA LEU A 201 -11.86 -4.01 -10.32
C LEU A 201 -10.45 -4.55 -10.02
N SER A 202 -9.41 -3.97 -10.60
CA SER A 202 -8.02 -4.33 -10.31
C SER A 202 -7.31 -3.24 -9.50
N PHE A 203 -6.90 -3.58 -8.28
CA PHE A 203 -6.12 -2.66 -7.44
C PHE A 203 -4.67 -2.53 -7.95
N MET A 204 -4.07 -3.60 -8.49
CA MET A 204 -2.75 -3.53 -9.10
C MET A 204 -2.76 -2.54 -10.29
N LYS A 205 -3.71 -2.71 -11.20
CA LYS A 205 -3.86 -1.81 -12.35
C LYS A 205 -4.07 -0.36 -11.91
N ALA A 206 -4.85 -0.14 -10.86
CA ALA A 206 -5.07 1.18 -10.28
C ALA A 206 -3.73 1.85 -9.88
N GLY A 207 -2.87 1.13 -9.18
CA GLY A 207 -1.52 1.59 -8.83
C GLY A 207 -0.67 1.89 -10.06
N LEU A 208 -0.68 0.99 -11.06
CA LEU A 208 0.09 1.13 -12.30
C LEU A 208 -0.33 2.34 -13.13
N VAL A 209 -1.64 2.63 -13.20
CA VAL A 209 -2.17 3.76 -13.99
C VAL A 209 -1.86 5.10 -13.34
N PHE A 210 -2.08 5.21 -12.02
CA PHE A 210 -2.16 6.51 -11.33
C PHE A 210 -0.88 6.94 -10.60
N ALA A 211 0.08 6.04 -10.35
CA ALA A 211 1.33 6.45 -9.72
C ALA A 211 2.21 7.31 -10.63
N ASP A 212 2.95 8.26 -10.06
CA ASP A 212 3.87 9.12 -10.82
C ASP A 212 5.09 8.32 -11.30
N GLN A 213 5.61 7.39 -10.48
CA GLN A 213 6.71 6.50 -10.79
C GLN A 213 6.37 5.06 -10.41
N LEU A 214 6.86 4.12 -11.19
CA LEU A 214 6.73 2.69 -10.97
C LEU A 214 8.10 2.08 -10.69
N THR A 215 8.17 1.18 -9.74
CA THR A 215 9.37 0.38 -9.50
C THR A 215 9.02 -1.10 -9.40
N THR A 216 10.02 -1.94 -9.62
CA THR A 216 9.93 -3.38 -9.36
C THR A 216 11.26 -3.91 -8.85
N VAL A 217 11.29 -5.16 -8.41
CA VAL A 217 12.33 -5.75 -7.58
C VAL A 217 13.62 -6.15 -8.31
N SER A 218 13.68 -6.01 -9.64
CA SER A 218 14.94 -6.17 -10.39
C SER A 218 14.85 -5.55 -11.80
N PRO A 219 16.00 -5.19 -12.43
CA PRO A 219 16.01 -4.77 -13.82
C PRO A 219 15.54 -5.86 -14.80
N THR A 220 15.77 -7.13 -14.47
CA THR A 220 15.29 -8.26 -15.27
C THR A 220 13.77 -8.35 -15.18
N TYR A 221 13.23 -8.36 -13.98
CA TYR A 221 11.78 -8.42 -13.77
C TYR A 221 11.05 -7.22 -14.41
N ALA A 222 11.65 -6.02 -14.39
CA ALA A 222 11.09 -4.87 -15.09
C ALA A 222 10.94 -5.11 -16.61
N ARG A 223 11.84 -5.88 -17.23
CA ARG A 223 11.71 -6.27 -18.64
C ARG A 223 10.68 -7.39 -18.83
N GLU A 224 10.72 -8.40 -17.99
CA GLU A 224 9.84 -9.57 -18.06
C GLU A 224 8.36 -9.18 -17.98
N ILE A 225 7.94 -8.36 -17.01
CA ILE A 225 6.55 -7.95 -16.82
C ILE A 225 6.00 -7.08 -17.97
N GLN A 226 6.83 -6.63 -18.89
CA GLN A 226 6.43 -5.94 -20.11
C GLN A 226 6.18 -6.90 -21.29
N THR A 227 6.33 -8.20 -21.08
CA THR A 227 6.07 -9.23 -22.10
C THR A 227 4.74 -9.92 -21.86
N PRO A 228 4.06 -10.44 -22.92
CA PRO A 228 2.81 -11.18 -22.74
C PRO A 228 2.93 -12.42 -21.86
N GLU A 229 4.13 -13.02 -21.80
CA GLU A 229 4.40 -14.24 -21.02
C GLU A 229 4.37 -13.99 -19.50
N PHE A 230 4.86 -12.81 -19.03
CA PHE A 230 5.01 -12.50 -17.61
C PHE A 230 4.21 -11.27 -17.16
N GLY A 231 3.48 -10.64 -18.07
CA GLY A 231 2.74 -9.41 -17.77
C GLY A 231 1.34 -9.62 -17.22
N ASP A 232 0.87 -10.87 -17.10
CA ASP A 232 -0.45 -11.22 -16.54
C ASP A 232 -1.59 -10.35 -17.10
N GLY A 233 -1.54 -10.03 -18.41
CA GLY A 233 -2.49 -9.17 -19.11
C GLY A 233 -2.27 -7.65 -18.90
N LEU A 234 -1.28 -7.26 -18.11
CA LEU A 234 -0.91 -5.85 -17.85
C LEU A 234 0.34 -5.40 -18.62
N ASP A 235 0.93 -6.30 -19.45
CA ASP A 235 2.13 -6.03 -20.23
C ASP A 235 1.99 -4.82 -21.17
N GLY A 236 0.82 -4.64 -21.79
CA GLY A 236 0.51 -3.49 -22.63
C GLY A 236 0.55 -2.17 -21.86
N LEU A 237 -0.05 -2.14 -20.66
CA LEU A 237 0.00 -1.00 -19.77
C LEU A 237 1.44 -0.72 -19.30
N LEU A 238 2.18 -1.75 -18.92
CA LEU A 238 3.56 -1.60 -18.44
C LEU A 238 4.49 -1.11 -19.53
N ARG A 239 4.33 -1.56 -20.79
CA ARG A 239 5.04 -0.98 -21.96
C ARG A 239 4.68 0.48 -22.17
N HIS A 240 3.40 0.84 -22.07
CA HIS A 240 2.97 2.25 -22.17
C HIS A 240 3.59 3.11 -21.08
N ARG A 241 3.79 2.54 -19.89
CA ARG A 241 4.41 3.20 -18.74
C ARG A 241 5.92 2.98 -18.60
N ALA A 242 6.60 2.39 -19.62
CA ALA A 242 8.01 2.00 -19.55
C ALA A 242 8.96 3.13 -19.14
N ALA A 243 8.70 4.37 -19.59
CA ALA A 243 9.49 5.55 -19.23
C ALA A 243 9.39 5.93 -17.73
N ARG A 244 8.44 5.36 -17.01
CA ARG A 244 8.20 5.56 -15.57
C ARG A 244 8.52 4.33 -14.74
N LEU A 245 8.89 3.20 -15.38
CA LEU A 245 9.17 1.94 -14.72
C LEU A 245 10.69 1.75 -14.56
N SER A 246 11.12 1.49 -13.33
CA SER A 246 12.51 1.18 -12.98
C SER A 246 12.60 -0.14 -12.22
N GLY A 247 13.52 -1.01 -12.62
CA GLY A 247 13.87 -2.22 -11.85
C GLY A 247 14.99 -1.91 -10.87
N ILE A 248 14.76 -2.13 -9.59
CA ILE A 248 15.74 -1.92 -8.51
C ILE A 248 15.93 -3.25 -7.79
N LEU A 249 17.15 -3.77 -7.81
CA LEU A 249 17.45 -5.04 -7.15
C LEU A 249 17.30 -4.91 -5.63
N ASN A 250 16.55 -5.83 -5.02
CA ASN A 250 16.46 -5.91 -3.57
C ASN A 250 17.85 -6.22 -2.98
N GLY A 251 18.17 -5.54 -1.87
CA GLY A 251 19.35 -5.87 -1.08
C GLY A 251 19.23 -7.25 -0.41
N ILE A 252 20.37 -7.78 -0.01
CA ILE A 252 20.48 -8.94 0.87
C ILE A 252 21.14 -8.45 2.17
N ASP A 253 20.65 -8.95 3.31
CA ASP A 253 21.33 -8.74 4.58
C ASP A 253 22.54 -9.70 4.64
N ASP A 254 23.73 -9.15 4.98
CA ASP A 254 24.97 -9.93 5.20
C ASP A 254 24.97 -10.55 6.60
#